data_3e1818a0ae450a6624a49d603727f111
#
_entry.id   3e1818a0ae450a6624a49d603727f111
#
_cell.length_a   1.000
_cell.length_b   1.000
_cell.length_c   1.000
_cell.angle_alpha   90.00
_cell.angle_beta   90.00
_cell.angle_gamma   90.00
#
_symmetry.space_group_name_H-M   'P 1'
#
loop_
_entity.id
_entity.type
_entity.pdbx_description
1 polymer ?
#
loop_
_entity_poly.entity_id
_entity_poly.type
_entity_poly.pdbx_seq_one_letter_code
_entity_poly.pdbx_strand_id
1 'polypeptide(L)'
;TGPRAEIERLIEKYSAIYEVPVDLVRHVVNRESTFNPKAYNHGHWGLMQIKHATARGMGYDGPAAGLFDAETNLKYAVKYLRGAWLVSGGNAKRADQLYQTGYYYDAKRKGLLDQTGLGVDRRRLQPGA
;
A
#
# COMPACT_ATOMS: atom_id res chain seq x y z
N THR A 1 -22.11 -0.27 -12.66
CA THR A 1 -21.77 -1.68 -12.45
C THR A 1 -20.66 -2.10 -13.38
N GLY A 2 -20.03 -3.24 -13.11
CA GLY A 2 -18.92 -3.75 -13.86
C GLY A 2 -17.61 -3.62 -13.10
N PRO A 3 -16.50 -4.13 -13.69
CA PRO A 3 -15.22 -4.22 -12.98
C PRO A 3 -14.69 -2.88 -12.50
N ARG A 4 -14.80 -1.84 -13.30
CA ARG A 4 -14.30 -0.51 -12.92
C ARG A 4 -15.08 0.06 -11.73
N ALA A 5 -16.40 -0.10 -11.74
CA ALA A 5 -17.24 0.40 -10.65
C ALA A 5 -16.94 -0.36 -9.36
N GLU A 6 -16.68 -1.66 -9.44
CA GLU A 6 -16.30 -2.46 -8.29
C GLU A 6 -14.99 -1.98 -7.69
N ILE A 7 -14.00 -1.71 -8.54
CA ILE A 7 -12.71 -1.20 -8.09
C ILE A 7 -12.87 0.17 -7.41
N GLU A 8 -13.68 1.06 -8.00
CA GLU A 8 -13.94 2.37 -7.40
C GLU A 8 -14.57 2.24 -6.02
N ARG A 9 -15.50 1.31 -5.85
CA ARG A 9 -16.13 1.07 -4.56
C ARG A 9 -15.12 0.56 -3.53
N LEU A 10 -14.22 -0.34 -3.96
CA LEU A 10 -13.16 -0.85 -3.08
C LEU A 10 -12.14 0.24 -2.71
N ILE A 11 -11.83 1.14 -3.64
CA ILE A 11 -10.99 2.30 -3.35
C ILE A 11 -11.61 3.14 -2.24
N GLU A 12 -12.90 3.45 -2.35
CA GLU A 12 -13.60 4.21 -1.32
C GLU A 12 -13.59 3.49 0.02
N LYS A 13 -13.83 2.16 0.00
CA LYS A 13 -13.85 1.34 1.21
C LYS A 13 -12.52 1.42 1.97
N TYR A 14 -11.42 1.15 1.29
CA TYR A 14 -10.12 1.08 1.96
C TYR A 14 -9.54 2.46 2.26
N SER A 15 -9.88 3.47 1.45
CA SER A 15 -9.55 4.86 1.78
C SER A 15 -10.17 5.26 3.11
N ALA A 16 -11.42 4.87 3.35
CA ALA A 16 -12.10 5.17 4.60
C ALA A 16 -11.51 4.38 5.76
N ILE A 17 -11.27 3.08 5.57
CA ILE A 17 -10.72 2.22 6.61
C ILE A 17 -9.37 2.73 7.09
N TYR A 18 -8.49 3.10 6.18
CA TYR A 18 -7.13 3.53 6.51
C TYR A 18 -6.97 5.04 6.61
N GLU A 19 -8.04 5.80 6.41
CA GLU A 19 -8.03 7.26 6.53
C GLU A 19 -6.98 7.90 5.63
N VAL A 20 -6.97 7.48 4.37
CA VAL A 20 -6.14 8.05 3.31
C VAL A 20 -7.06 8.76 2.33
N PRO A 21 -6.71 9.95 1.83
CA PRO A 21 -7.58 10.64 0.87
C PRO A 21 -7.89 9.76 -0.35
N VAL A 22 -9.16 9.64 -0.68
CA VAL A 22 -9.61 8.79 -1.78
C VAL A 22 -8.96 9.20 -3.11
N ASP A 23 -8.76 10.50 -3.32
CA ASP A 23 -8.14 10.98 -4.55
C ASP A 23 -6.69 10.55 -4.67
N LEU A 24 -5.97 10.45 -3.54
CA LEU A 24 -4.60 9.96 -3.56
C LEU A 24 -4.56 8.48 -3.92
N VAL A 25 -5.45 7.67 -3.35
CA VAL A 25 -5.53 6.24 -3.69
C VAL A 25 -5.85 6.07 -5.17
N ARG A 26 -6.86 6.79 -5.66
CA ARG A 26 -7.26 6.70 -7.08
C ARG A 26 -6.11 7.11 -8.00
N HIS A 27 -5.39 8.16 -7.63
CA HIS A 27 -4.23 8.61 -8.41
C HIS A 27 -3.16 7.51 -8.51
N VAL A 28 -2.85 6.84 -7.40
CA VAL A 28 -1.85 5.76 -7.40
C VAL A 28 -2.32 4.58 -8.24
N VAL A 29 -3.58 4.17 -8.08
CA VAL A 29 -4.14 3.06 -8.88
C VAL A 29 -4.06 3.38 -10.38
N ASN A 30 -4.44 4.60 -10.75
CA ASN A 30 -4.41 4.98 -12.16
C ASN A 30 -2.99 5.02 -12.71
N ARG A 31 -2.06 5.61 -11.99
CA ARG A 31 -0.66 5.67 -12.44
C ARG A 31 -0.03 4.27 -12.52
N GLU A 32 -0.28 3.42 -11.53
CA GLU A 32 0.43 2.14 -11.44
C GLU A 32 -0.10 1.08 -12.40
N SER A 33 -1.39 1.03 -12.62
CA SER A 33 -1.98 -0.07 -13.39
C SER A 33 -3.05 0.37 -14.39
N THR A 34 -3.43 1.64 -14.42
CA THR A 34 -4.61 2.12 -15.15
C THR A 34 -5.85 1.26 -14.83
N PHE A 35 -6.04 0.98 -13.54
CA PHE A 35 -7.16 0.19 -13.03
C PHE A 35 -7.19 -1.26 -13.52
N ASN A 36 -6.02 -1.82 -13.87
CA ASN A 36 -5.93 -3.22 -14.29
C ASN A 36 -5.50 -4.10 -13.12
N PRO A 37 -6.40 -4.92 -12.53
CA PRO A 37 -6.03 -5.76 -11.39
C PRO A 37 -5.03 -6.85 -11.75
N LYS A 38 -4.86 -7.16 -13.03
CA LYS A 38 -3.93 -8.20 -13.48
C LYS A 38 -2.57 -7.65 -13.92
N ALA A 39 -2.31 -6.35 -13.74
CA ALA A 39 -1.05 -5.76 -14.12
C ALA A 39 0.11 -6.38 -13.31
N TYR A 40 1.21 -6.65 -13.99
CA TYR A 40 2.42 -7.17 -13.38
C TYR A 40 3.63 -6.57 -14.06
N ASN A 41 4.55 -5.98 -13.29
CA ASN A 41 5.77 -5.37 -13.82
C ASN A 41 6.91 -5.56 -12.81
N HIS A 42 7.92 -6.35 -13.21
CA HIS A 42 9.17 -6.46 -12.46
C HIS A 42 8.97 -6.72 -10.95
N GLY A 43 8.11 -7.66 -10.62
CA GLY A 43 7.86 -8.03 -9.22
C GLY A 43 6.84 -7.14 -8.50
N HIS A 44 6.15 -6.28 -9.24
CA HIS A 44 5.08 -5.43 -8.72
C HIS A 44 3.73 -5.94 -9.23
N TRP A 45 2.77 -6.10 -8.34
CA TRP A 45 1.55 -6.87 -8.57
C TRP A 45 0.30 -6.01 -8.47
N GLY A 46 -0.59 -6.15 -9.45
CA GLY A 46 -1.98 -5.72 -9.39
C GLY A 46 -2.21 -4.22 -9.40
N LEU A 47 -3.35 -3.82 -8.88
CA LEU A 47 -3.86 -2.45 -8.99
C LEU A 47 -2.88 -1.37 -8.54
N MET A 48 -2.22 -1.57 -7.42
CA MET A 48 -1.30 -0.56 -6.88
C MET A 48 0.17 -0.95 -7.05
N GLN A 49 0.43 -2.02 -7.81
CA GLN A 49 1.79 -2.48 -8.13
C GLN A 49 2.64 -2.65 -6.87
N ILE A 50 2.11 -3.40 -5.91
CA ILE A 50 2.81 -3.65 -4.65
C ILE A 50 3.70 -4.88 -4.77
N LYS A 51 4.86 -4.84 -4.14
CA LYS A 51 5.73 -6.01 -4.03
C LYS A 51 5.17 -7.00 -3.03
N HIS A 52 5.39 -8.30 -3.27
CA HIS A 52 4.92 -9.33 -2.34
C HIS A 52 5.52 -9.13 -0.94
N ALA A 53 6.82 -8.83 -0.86
CA ALA A 53 7.47 -8.60 0.44
C ALA A 53 6.88 -7.40 1.18
N THR A 54 6.50 -6.34 0.46
CA THR A 54 5.87 -5.18 1.06
C THR A 54 4.49 -5.52 1.60
N ALA A 55 3.70 -6.28 0.83
CA ALA A 55 2.38 -6.74 1.29
C ALA A 55 2.51 -7.63 2.53
N ARG A 56 3.50 -8.51 2.56
CA ARG A 56 3.76 -9.34 3.74
C ARG A 56 4.09 -8.49 4.96
N GLY A 57 4.87 -7.43 4.77
CA GLY A 57 5.15 -6.49 5.85
C GLY A 57 3.91 -5.79 6.39
N MET A 58 2.87 -5.72 5.58
CA MET A 58 1.57 -5.16 6.00
C MET A 58 0.62 -6.23 6.56
N GLY A 59 1.05 -7.48 6.65
CA GLY A 59 0.26 -8.55 7.24
C GLY A 59 -0.33 -9.55 6.25
N TYR A 60 -0.02 -9.43 4.97
CA TYR A 60 -0.51 -10.40 3.98
C TYR A 60 0.27 -11.72 4.11
N ASP A 61 -0.44 -12.82 4.23
CA ASP A 61 0.19 -14.14 4.38
C ASP A 61 -0.08 -15.08 3.20
N GLY A 62 -0.70 -14.58 2.14
CA GLY A 62 -1.00 -15.38 0.96
C GLY A 62 0.11 -15.39 -0.08
N PRO A 63 -0.09 -16.14 -1.18
CA PRO A 63 0.88 -16.18 -2.27
C PRO A 63 0.89 -14.87 -3.06
N ALA A 64 1.99 -14.62 -3.78
CA ALA A 64 2.12 -13.40 -4.58
C ALA A 64 0.97 -13.22 -5.57
N ALA A 65 0.54 -14.31 -6.22
CA ALA A 65 -0.55 -14.25 -7.21
C ALA A 65 -1.89 -13.82 -6.60
N GLY A 66 -2.07 -13.95 -5.28
CA GLY A 66 -3.26 -13.44 -4.60
C GLY A 66 -3.40 -11.93 -4.71
N LEU A 67 -2.30 -11.23 -4.98
CA LEU A 67 -2.32 -9.79 -5.15
C LEU A 67 -2.93 -9.33 -6.49
N PHE A 68 -3.30 -10.26 -7.36
CA PHE A 68 -4.12 -9.96 -8.53
C PHE A 68 -5.60 -9.79 -8.18
N ASP A 69 -6.01 -10.20 -6.99
CA ASP A 69 -7.36 -9.94 -6.51
C ASP A 69 -7.48 -8.47 -6.10
N ALA A 70 -8.45 -7.76 -6.67
CA ALA A 70 -8.58 -6.32 -6.47
C ALA A 70 -8.71 -5.94 -4.99
N GLU A 71 -9.55 -6.64 -4.24
CA GLU A 71 -9.75 -6.32 -2.83
C GLU A 71 -8.50 -6.62 -2.01
N THR A 72 -7.86 -7.75 -2.23
CA THR A 72 -6.62 -8.11 -1.54
C THR A 72 -5.53 -7.07 -1.79
N ASN A 73 -5.35 -6.67 -3.04
CA ASN A 73 -4.35 -5.67 -3.40
C ASN A 73 -4.58 -4.36 -2.65
N LEU A 74 -5.80 -3.83 -2.73
CA LEU A 74 -6.13 -2.56 -2.10
C LEU A 74 -6.00 -2.62 -0.59
N LYS A 75 -6.43 -3.74 0.01
CA LYS A 75 -6.35 -3.90 1.48
C LYS A 75 -4.93 -3.68 2.00
N TYR A 76 -3.93 -4.25 1.34
CA TYR A 76 -2.54 -4.17 1.81
C TYR A 76 -1.79 -2.97 1.22
N ALA A 77 -2.07 -2.60 -0.02
CA ALA A 77 -1.38 -1.49 -0.64
C ALA A 77 -1.86 -0.14 -0.09
N VAL A 78 -3.16 0.02 0.18
CA VAL A 78 -3.66 1.25 0.80
C VAL A 78 -3.11 1.38 2.22
N LYS A 79 -2.99 0.27 2.95
CA LYS A 79 -2.36 0.28 4.27
C LYS A 79 -0.92 0.78 4.18
N TYR A 80 -0.17 0.33 3.18
CA TYR A 80 1.20 0.80 2.96
C TYR A 80 1.22 2.29 2.59
N LEU A 81 0.31 2.72 1.72
CA LEU A 81 0.18 4.13 1.36
C LEU A 81 -0.18 5.00 2.57
N ARG A 82 -0.99 4.48 3.50
CA ARG A 82 -1.29 5.17 4.74
C ARG A 82 -0.03 5.53 5.51
N GLY A 83 0.92 4.58 5.58
CA GLY A 83 2.21 4.85 6.23
C GLY A 83 2.94 6.01 5.56
N ALA A 84 2.97 6.03 4.24
CA ALA A 84 3.56 7.14 3.48
C ALA A 84 2.84 8.46 3.77
N TRP A 85 1.51 8.41 3.85
CA TRP A 85 0.68 9.58 4.17
C TRP A 85 1.02 10.14 5.54
N LEU A 86 1.15 9.29 6.55
CA LEU A 86 1.53 9.70 7.89
C LEU A 86 2.92 10.33 7.91
N VAL A 87 3.89 9.66 7.28
CA VAL A 87 5.28 10.14 7.24
C VAL A 87 5.38 11.47 6.50
N SER A 88 4.57 11.68 5.48
CA SER A 88 4.56 12.94 4.72
C SER A 88 3.93 14.11 5.50
N GLY A 89 3.30 13.83 6.64
CA GLY A 89 2.58 14.88 7.37
C GLY A 89 1.33 15.34 6.64
N GLY A 90 0.71 14.47 5.85
CA GLY A 90 -0.51 14.81 5.13
C GLY A 90 -0.27 15.51 3.80
N ASN A 91 0.93 15.40 3.24
CA ASN A 91 1.24 15.96 1.92
C ASN A 91 1.12 14.89 0.85
N ALA A 92 0.10 14.99 -0.01
CA ALA A 92 -0.22 13.96 -1.00
C ALA A 92 0.92 13.71 -1.98
N LYS A 93 1.55 14.77 -2.47
CA LYS A 93 2.65 14.62 -3.43
C LYS A 93 3.84 13.90 -2.79
N ARG A 94 4.18 14.27 -1.56
CA ARG A 94 5.26 13.63 -0.83
C ARG A 94 4.91 12.19 -0.49
N ALA A 95 3.67 11.93 -0.08
CA ALA A 95 3.21 10.58 0.21
C ALA A 95 3.35 9.67 -1.01
N ASP A 96 2.99 10.18 -2.18
CA ASP A 96 3.14 9.43 -3.43
C ASP A 96 4.60 9.11 -3.73
N GLN A 97 5.49 10.07 -3.55
CA GLN A 97 6.93 9.84 -3.71
C GLN A 97 7.43 8.75 -2.76
N LEU A 98 7.03 8.82 -1.49
CA LEU A 98 7.42 7.83 -0.48
C LEU A 98 6.84 6.44 -0.77
N TYR A 99 5.63 6.38 -1.31
CA TYR A 99 5.06 5.11 -1.74
C TYR A 99 5.95 4.45 -2.79
N GLN A 100 6.44 5.22 -3.74
CA GLN A 100 7.26 4.70 -4.84
C GLN A 100 8.66 4.31 -4.38
N THR A 101 9.30 5.10 -3.54
CA THR A 101 10.70 4.91 -3.15
C THR A 101 10.88 4.09 -1.89
N GLY A 102 9.82 3.90 -1.11
CA GLY A 102 9.91 3.34 0.23
C GLY A 102 10.13 4.43 1.27
N TYR A 103 9.72 4.14 2.51
CA TYR A 103 9.74 5.16 3.55
C TYR A 103 10.23 4.64 4.92
N TYR A 104 10.90 3.48 4.95
CA TYR A 104 11.31 2.91 6.23
C TYR A 104 12.19 3.88 7.04
N TYR A 105 13.23 4.41 6.40
CA TYR A 105 14.15 5.30 7.10
C TYR A 105 13.54 6.66 7.41
N ASP A 106 12.65 7.16 6.57
CA ASP A 106 11.90 8.38 6.85
C ASP A 106 10.98 8.17 8.07
N ALA A 107 10.30 7.03 8.14
CA ALA A 107 9.46 6.70 9.28
C ALA A 107 10.29 6.56 10.56
N LYS A 108 11.46 5.93 10.47
CA LYS A 108 12.35 5.75 11.60
C LYS A 108 12.81 7.09 12.16
N ARG A 109 13.23 8.01 11.28
CA ARG A 109 13.68 9.34 11.70
C ARG A 109 12.58 10.13 12.41
N LYS A 110 11.35 9.93 12.01
CA LYS A 110 10.19 10.65 12.60
C LYS A 110 9.55 9.90 13.77
N GLY A 111 10.10 8.74 14.16
CA GLY A 111 9.56 7.96 15.27
C GLY A 111 8.22 7.31 14.95
N LEU A 112 7.95 6.98 13.68
CA LEU A 112 6.67 6.47 13.22
C LEU A 112 6.70 5.00 12.81
N LEU A 113 7.74 4.25 13.21
CA LEU A 113 7.82 2.83 12.82
C LEU A 113 6.63 2.01 13.33
N ASP A 114 6.19 2.26 14.56
CA ASP A 114 5.05 1.52 15.10
C ASP A 114 3.75 1.91 14.41
N GLN A 115 3.52 3.19 14.19
CA GLN A 115 2.29 3.67 13.56
C GLN A 115 2.17 3.23 12.11
N THR A 116 3.29 3.03 11.43
CA THR A 116 3.30 2.55 10.04
C THR A 116 3.33 1.03 9.94
N GLY A 117 3.52 0.33 11.06
CA GLY A 117 3.63 -1.13 11.09
C GLY A 117 5.00 -1.66 10.72
N LEU A 118 5.92 -0.81 10.28
CA LEU A 118 7.23 -1.25 9.80
C LEU A 118 8.14 -1.71 10.94
N GLY A 119 8.09 -1.03 12.07
CA GLY A 119 8.90 -1.38 13.23
C GLY A 119 8.52 -2.72 13.83
N VAL A 120 7.22 -2.99 13.93
CA VAL A 120 6.71 -4.25 14.47
C VAL A 120 7.20 -5.42 13.62
N ASP A 121 7.05 -5.31 12.30
CA ASP A 121 7.46 -6.37 11.39
C ASP A 121 8.97 -6.60 11.43
N ARG A 122 9.74 -5.52 11.50
CA ARG A 122 11.20 -5.62 11.62
C ARG A 122 11.62 -6.30 12.91
N ARG A 123 10.95 -5.99 14.03
CA ARG A 123 11.26 -6.64 15.31
C ARG A 123 11.00 -8.13 15.27
N ARG A 124 9.92 -8.56 14.61
CA ARG A 124 9.60 -9.99 14.50
C ARG A 124 10.60 -10.75 13.64
N LEU A 125 11.24 -10.06 12.69
CA LEU A 125 12.20 -10.69 11.79
C LEU A 125 13.62 -10.76 12.37
N GLN A 126 13.89 -10.12 13.51
CA GLN A 126 15.21 -10.11 14.09
C GLN A 126 15.50 -11.43 14.82
N PRO A 127 16.60 -12.11 14.51
CA PRO A 127 16.97 -13.34 15.21
C PRO A 127 17.20 -13.07 16.71
N GLY A 128 16.70 -13.95 17.55
CA GLY A 128 16.84 -13.83 18.99
C GLY A 128 15.93 -12.81 19.65
N ALA A 129 15.14 -12.16 18.85
CA ALA A 129 14.17 -11.23 19.37
C ALA A 129 12.93 -11.96 19.87
#